data_43f18016ed2dbd1a6051a9b1e12fb424
#
_entry.id   43f18016ed2dbd1a6051a9b1e12fb424
#
_cell.length_a   1.000
_cell.length_b   1.000
_cell.length_c   1.000
_cell.angle_alpha   90.00
_cell.angle_beta   90.00
_cell.angle_gamma   90.00
#
_symmetry.space_group_name_H-M   'P 1'
#
loop_
_entity.id
_entity.type
_entity.pdbx_description
1 polymer ?
#
loop_
_entity_poly.entity_id
_entity_poly.type
_entity_poly.pdbx_seq_one_letter_code
_entity_poly.pdbx_strand_id
1 'polypeptide(L)'
;YPAYNGYAKANSEVYYDMGKCLPENINYVVSIRKLQNDFDIASTHMVLVDANTSSKDVRNMMDEMEKVDGVKYALGLESVVGSRIPDEMIPDSAREKLESKNWKLMLINSEYTPASDEVNAQLTTLNEILKKYDPSGMLIGEAPCMKDMIETTDHDFAVVTAVSLIAIFLIIALVEKSFSLPIILIAVIELGIFINLGLPHYLGQSMAFITPICISTIQLGATVDYAILMTTRYKAERIGGSDKRTA
;
A
#
# COMPACT_ATOMS: atom_id res chain seq x y z
N TYR A 1 19.92 -17.61 13.64
CA TYR A 1 18.62 -17.94 13.03
C TYR A 1 17.59 -16.82 13.13
N PRO A 2 17.25 -16.21 14.30
CA PRO A 2 16.23 -15.15 14.37
C PRO A 2 16.57 -13.93 13.50
N ALA A 3 17.81 -13.47 13.52
CA ALA A 3 18.26 -12.34 12.73
C ALA A 3 18.17 -12.60 11.21
N TYR A 4 18.47 -13.82 10.77
CA TYR A 4 18.39 -14.20 9.37
C TYR A 4 16.93 -14.28 8.87
N ASN A 5 16.02 -14.83 9.69
CA ASN A 5 14.60 -14.85 9.37
C ASN A 5 13.97 -13.45 9.45
N GLY A 6 14.44 -12.60 10.36
CA GLY A 6 14.04 -11.20 10.42
C GLY A 6 14.47 -10.43 9.16
N TYR A 7 15.70 -10.68 8.67
CA TYR A 7 16.18 -10.15 7.40
C TYR A 7 15.31 -10.61 6.23
N ALA A 8 15.01 -11.91 6.13
CA ALA A 8 14.17 -12.45 5.07
C ALA A 8 12.75 -11.88 5.09
N LYS A 9 12.14 -11.73 6.28
CA LYS A 9 10.83 -11.06 6.43
C LYS A 9 10.88 -9.61 5.93
N ALA A 10 11.90 -8.85 6.31
CA ALA A 10 12.04 -7.44 5.92
C ALA A 10 12.31 -7.25 4.41
N ASN A 11 12.90 -8.26 3.76
CA ASN A 11 13.22 -8.24 2.33
C ASN A 11 12.25 -9.10 1.49
N SER A 12 11.16 -9.60 2.07
CA SER A 12 10.11 -10.27 1.30
C SER A 12 9.38 -9.23 0.45
N GLU A 13 9.34 -9.46 -0.85
CA GLU A 13 8.68 -8.56 -1.78
C GLU A 13 7.16 -8.60 -1.57
N VAL A 14 6.58 -7.43 -1.32
CA VAL A 14 5.15 -7.25 -1.12
C VAL A 14 4.59 -6.44 -2.28
N TYR A 15 3.52 -6.92 -2.90
CA TYR A 15 2.84 -6.19 -3.97
C TYR A 15 1.49 -5.66 -3.50
N TYR A 16 1.19 -4.44 -3.91
CA TYR A 16 -0.08 -3.74 -3.62
C TYR A 16 -1.06 -3.84 -4.80
N ASP A 17 -0.55 -4.01 -6.01
CA ASP A 17 -1.38 -4.22 -7.21
C ASP A 17 -1.95 -5.64 -7.21
N MET A 18 -3.22 -5.77 -6.84
CA MET A 18 -3.94 -7.04 -6.85
C MET A 18 -4.16 -7.59 -8.25
N GLY A 19 -3.98 -6.80 -9.29
CA GLY A 19 -4.02 -7.24 -10.69
C GLY A 19 -2.94 -8.28 -11.01
N LYS A 20 -1.82 -8.25 -10.30
CA LYS A 20 -0.74 -9.24 -10.44
C LYS A 20 -1.14 -10.68 -10.06
N CYS A 21 -2.20 -10.84 -9.27
CA CYS A 21 -2.74 -12.15 -8.89
C CYS A 21 -3.71 -12.74 -9.94
N LEU A 22 -4.15 -11.93 -10.90
CA LEU A 22 -5.18 -12.33 -11.85
C LEU A 22 -4.56 -13.19 -12.98
N PRO A 23 -5.30 -14.19 -13.46
CA PRO A 23 -4.88 -14.96 -14.63
C PRO A 23 -4.69 -14.07 -15.87
N GLU A 24 -3.67 -14.37 -16.66
CA GLU A 24 -3.26 -13.56 -17.83
C GLU A 24 -4.33 -13.44 -18.93
N ASN A 25 -5.30 -14.35 -18.96
CA ASN A 25 -6.37 -14.41 -19.96
C ASN A 25 -7.60 -13.57 -19.61
N ILE A 26 -7.63 -12.93 -18.46
CA ILE A 26 -8.74 -12.05 -18.08
C ILE A 26 -8.70 -10.76 -18.91
N ASN A 27 -9.86 -10.32 -19.38
CA ASN A 27 -10.00 -9.13 -20.22
C ASN A 27 -9.32 -7.88 -19.64
N TYR A 28 -9.37 -7.69 -18.31
CA TYR A 28 -8.70 -6.60 -17.62
C TYR A 28 -7.17 -6.64 -17.86
N VAL A 29 -6.53 -7.79 -17.60
CA VAL A 29 -5.08 -7.96 -17.77
C VAL A 29 -4.67 -7.79 -19.24
N VAL A 30 -5.45 -8.37 -20.16
CA VAL A 30 -5.23 -8.21 -21.60
C VAL A 30 -5.33 -6.76 -22.04
N SER A 31 -6.32 -6.01 -21.50
CA SER A 31 -6.53 -4.61 -21.85
C SER A 31 -5.41 -3.71 -21.33
N ILE A 32 -4.98 -3.90 -20.08
CA ILE A 32 -3.84 -3.17 -19.50
C ILE A 32 -2.56 -3.41 -20.28
N ARG A 33 -2.28 -4.69 -20.66
CA ARG A 33 -1.11 -5.00 -21.49
C ARG A 33 -1.16 -4.33 -22.86
N LYS A 34 -2.33 -4.23 -23.48
CA LYS A 34 -2.48 -3.50 -24.75
C LYS A 34 -2.24 -2.02 -24.60
N LEU A 35 -2.78 -1.39 -23.53
CA LEU A 35 -2.50 0.02 -23.24
C LEU A 35 -1.01 0.26 -23.04
N GLN A 36 -0.34 -0.61 -22.31
CA GLN A 36 1.09 -0.50 -22.05
C GLN A 36 1.93 -0.73 -23.31
N ASN A 37 1.62 -1.77 -24.09
CA ASN A 37 2.43 -2.15 -25.25
C ASN A 37 2.20 -1.26 -26.48
N ASP A 38 0.94 -0.82 -26.70
CA ASP A 38 0.55 -0.10 -27.91
C ASP A 38 0.58 1.42 -27.73
N PHE A 39 0.44 1.91 -26.47
CA PHE A 39 0.34 3.34 -26.16
C PHE A 39 1.35 3.84 -25.13
N ASP A 40 2.21 2.96 -24.57
CA ASP A 40 3.14 3.31 -23.49
C ASP A 40 2.45 3.92 -22.26
N ILE A 41 1.20 3.53 -21.97
CA ILE A 41 0.43 4.01 -20.83
C ILE A 41 0.27 2.86 -19.87
N ALA A 42 0.90 2.97 -18.70
CA ALA A 42 0.73 1.99 -17.62
C ALA A 42 -0.23 2.46 -16.52
N SER A 43 -0.30 3.79 -16.30
CA SER A 43 -1.25 4.39 -15.35
C SER A 43 -1.73 5.77 -15.80
N THR A 44 -2.93 6.14 -15.34
CA THR A 44 -3.50 7.46 -15.58
C THR A 44 -3.86 8.10 -14.25
N HIS A 45 -3.34 9.29 -14.02
CA HIS A 45 -3.64 10.10 -12.84
C HIS A 45 -4.59 11.21 -13.21
N MET A 46 -5.50 11.53 -12.32
CA MET A 46 -6.41 12.67 -12.45
C MET A 46 -5.98 13.77 -11.50
N VAL A 47 -5.96 15.00 -11.99
CA VAL A 47 -5.66 16.19 -11.19
C VAL A 47 -6.88 17.07 -11.14
N LEU A 48 -7.33 17.38 -9.91
CA LEU A 48 -8.38 18.37 -9.67
C LEU A 48 -7.75 19.65 -9.16
N VAL A 49 -8.09 20.77 -9.81
CA VAL A 49 -7.65 22.12 -9.45
C VAL A 49 -8.88 22.99 -9.26
N ASP A 50 -8.81 23.95 -8.33
CA ASP A 50 -9.90 24.91 -8.09
C ASP A 50 -10.27 25.63 -9.40
N ALA A 51 -11.58 25.75 -9.67
CA ALA A 51 -12.11 26.39 -10.87
C ALA A 51 -11.65 27.86 -11.02
N ASN A 52 -11.35 28.54 -9.90
CA ASN A 52 -10.89 29.93 -9.90
C ASN A 52 -9.39 30.07 -10.24
N THR A 53 -8.63 28.96 -10.33
CA THR A 53 -7.23 29.00 -10.75
C THR A 53 -7.13 29.51 -12.18
N SER A 54 -6.26 30.48 -12.43
CA SER A 54 -6.15 31.10 -13.73
C SER A 54 -5.73 30.09 -14.80
N SER A 55 -6.28 30.21 -16.02
CA SER A 55 -5.91 29.33 -17.14
C SER A 55 -4.41 29.41 -17.48
N LYS A 56 -3.74 30.51 -17.14
CA LYS A 56 -2.30 30.66 -17.29
C LYS A 56 -1.55 29.78 -16.28
N ASP A 57 -1.98 29.78 -15.02
CA ASP A 57 -1.34 28.98 -13.96
C ASP A 57 -1.57 27.49 -14.20
N VAL A 58 -2.78 27.10 -14.59
CA VAL A 58 -3.09 25.72 -14.99
C VAL A 58 -2.18 25.26 -16.13
N ARG A 59 -1.99 26.09 -17.14
CA ARG A 59 -1.10 25.77 -18.28
C ARG A 59 0.35 25.63 -17.86
N ASN A 60 0.86 26.58 -17.06
CA ASN A 60 2.22 26.50 -16.54
C ASN A 60 2.45 25.27 -15.66
N MET A 61 1.46 24.91 -14.85
CA MET A 61 1.47 23.70 -14.03
C MET A 61 1.53 22.44 -14.89
N MET A 62 0.71 22.36 -15.94
CA MET A 62 0.72 21.23 -16.86
C MET A 62 2.06 21.11 -17.61
N ASP A 63 2.61 22.22 -18.07
CA ASP A 63 3.93 22.28 -18.73
C ASP A 63 5.07 21.84 -17.79
N GLU A 64 4.97 22.11 -16.48
CA GLU A 64 5.91 21.59 -15.48
C GLU A 64 5.69 20.10 -15.22
N MET A 65 4.43 19.64 -15.13
CA MET A 65 4.08 18.25 -14.92
C MET A 65 4.48 17.33 -16.08
N GLU A 66 4.38 17.81 -17.32
CA GLU A 66 4.84 17.05 -18.50
C GLU A 66 6.35 16.81 -18.54
N LYS A 67 7.14 17.62 -17.83
CA LYS A 67 8.60 17.46 -17.74
C LYS A 67 9.03 16.48 -16.65
N VAL A 68 8.10 16.00 -15.84
CA VAL A 68 8.39 15.01 -14.80
C VAL A 68 8.67 13.68 -15.46
N ASP A 69 9.71 13.01 -14.97
CA ASP A 69 10.13 11.73 -15.50
C ASP A 69 9.01 10.69 -15.51
N GLY A 70 8.87 9.96 -16.62
CA GLY A 70 7.81 8.97 -16.82
C GLY A 70 6.43 9.54 -17.17
N VAL A 71 6.22 10.86 -17.21
CA VAL A 71 5.00 11.47 -17.72
C VAL A 71 5.04 11.48 -19.24
N LYS A 72 4.06 10.88 -19.90
CA LYS A 72 3.97 10.86 -21.37
C LYS A 72 3.30 12.11 -21.92
N TYR A 73 2.18 12.49 -21.33
CA TYR A 73 1.45 13.71 -21.68
C TYR A 73 0.44 14.05 -20.59
N ALA A 74 0.12 15.33 -20.52
CA ALA A 74 -0.94 15.87 -19.66
C ALA A 74 -2.07 16.45 -20.53
N LEU A 75 -3.30 16.03 -20.26
CA LEU A 75 -4.50 16.46 -20.97
C LEU A 75 -5.40 17.25 -20.04
N GLY A 76 -5.72 18.47 -20.41
CA GLY A 76 -6.72 19.30 -19.75
C GLY A 76 -7.42 20.16 -20.80
N LEU A 77 -8.42 20.92 -20.39
CA LEU A 77 -9.11 21.80 -21.31
C LEU A 77 -8.17 22.80 -21.99
N GLU A 78 -7.24 23.35 -21.20
CA GLU A 78 -6.25 24.33 -21.65
C GLU A 78 -5.19 23.75 -22.59
N SER A 79 -4.88 22.44 -22.51
CA SER A 79 -3.94 21.77 -23.42
C SER A 79 -4.59 21.39 -24.76
N VAL A 80 -5.85 20.95 -24.73
CA VAL A 80 -6.60 20.57 -25.93
C VAL A 80 -6.89 21.78 -26.81
N VAL A 81 -7.16 22.92 -26.19
CA VAL A 81 -7.56 24.15 -26.87
C VAL A 81 -6.37 24.93 -27.42
N GLY A 82 -5.17 24.75 -26.85
CA GLY A 82 -3.98 25.51 -27.23
C GLY A 82 -4.08 27.02 -26.95
N SER A 83 -2.95 27.71 -26.99
CA SER A 83 -2.89 29.15 -26.67
C SER A 83 -3.55 30.09 -27.70
N ARG A 84 -4.07 29.55 -28.79
CA ARG A 84 -4.59 30.33 -29.93
C ARG A 84 -6.10 30.25 -30.13
N ILE A 85 -6.81 29.41 -29.39
CA ILE A 85 -8.25 29.29 -29.51
C ILE A 85 -8.89 30.06 -28.35
N PRO A 86 -9.77 31.04 -28.61
CA PRO A 86 -10.52 31.71 -27.56
C PRO A 86 -11.42 30.75 -26.81
N ASP A 87 -11.59 30.96 -25.51
CA ASP A 87 -12.43 30.11 -24.64
C ASP A 87 -13.87 29.93 -25.16
N GLU A 88 -14.35 30.86 -25.96
CA GLU A 88 -15.68 30.88 -26.60
C GLU A 88 -15.83 29.82 -27.71
N MET A 89 -14.74 29.27 -28.23
CA MET A 89 -14.73 28.26 -29.32
C MET A 89 -14.62 26.82 -28.79
N ILE A 90 -14.54 26.63 -27.47
CA ILE A 90 -14.45 25.32 -26.87
C ILE A 90 -15.86 24.69 -26.92
N PRO A 91 -16.01 23.44 -27.44
CA PRO A 91 -17.30 22.77 -27.41
C PRO A 91 -17.82 22.63 -25.97
N ASP A 92 -19.06 23.02 -25.73
CA ASP A 92 -19.69 22.90 -24.40
C ASP A 92 -19.61 21.48 -23.85
N SER A 93 -19.68 20.48 -24.73
CA SER A 93 -19.56 19.07 -24.37
C SER A 93 -18.17 18.67 -23.80
N ALA A 94 -17.12 19.37 -24.15
CA ALA A 94 -15.78 19.16 -23.59
C ALA A 94 -15.63 19.90 -22.25
N ARG A 95 -16.17 21.12 -22.20
CA ARG A 95 -16.19 21.94 -20.99
C ARG A 95 -16.99 21.25 -19.86
N GLU A 96 -18.18 20.77 -20.13
CA GLU A 96 -19.02 20.06 -19.17
C GLU A 96 -18.36 18.81 -18.57
N LYS A 97 -17.44 18.17 -19.29
CA LYS A 97 -16.74 16.96 -18.83
C LYS A 97 -15.47 17.26 -18.05
N LEU A 98 -14.81 18.35 -18.32
CA LEU A 98 -13.50 18.69 -17.74
C LEU A 98 -13.57 19.85 -16.74
N GLU A 99 -14.69 20.58 -16.69
CA GLU A 99 -14.93 21.65 -15.73
C GLU A 99 -16.25 21.44 -14.99
N SER A 100 -16.24 21.66 -13.69
CA SER A 100 -17.42 21.77 -12.86
C SER A 100 -17.48 23.15 -12.22
N LYS A 101 -18.51 23.43 -11.42
CA LYS A 101 -18.63 24.73 -10.71
C LYS A 101 -17.43 25.06 -9.84
N ASN A 102 -16.77 24.04 -9.27
CA ASN A 102 -15.74 24.19 -8.25
C ASN A 102 -14.38 23.66 -8.70
N TRP A 103 -14.30 22.81 -9.72
CA TRP A 103 -13.11 22.06 -10.06
C TRP A 103 -12.87 21.98 -11.57
N LYS A 104 -11.61 22.03 -11.97
CA LYS A 104 -11.11 21.67 -13.30
C LYS A 104 -10.43 20.32 -13.22
N LEU A 105 -10.74 19.42 -14.16
CA LEU A 105 -10.17 18.08 -14.25
C LEU A 105 -9.11 18.01 -15.34
N MET A 106 -7.96 17.47 -14.99
CA MET A 106 -6.87 17.15 -15.92
C MET A 106 -6.48 15.68 -15.78
N LEU A 107 -5.94 15.11 -16.84
CA LEU A 107 -5.48 13.72 -16.92
C LEU A 107 -3.98 13.71 -17.19
N ILE A 108 -3.22 12.98 -16.43
CA ILE A 108 -1.78 12.78 -16.62
C ILE A 108 -1.56 11.29 -16.88
N ASN A 109 -0.95 10.97 -18.01
CA ASN A 109 -0.62 9.61 -18.37
C ASN A 109 0.85 9.32 -18.06
N SER A 110 1.09 8.19 -17.36
CA SER A 110 2.39 7.74 -16.94
C SER A 110 2.74 6.40 -17.56
N GLU A 111 4.03 6.21 -17.87
CA GLU A 111 4.58 4.92 -18.30
C GLU A 111 4.85 3.97 -17.14
N TYR A 112 4.81 4.47 -15.89
CA TYR A 112 5.07 3.69 -14.70
C TYR A 112 3.82 2.94 -14.24
N THR A 113 4.02 1.70 -13.82
CA THR A 113 2.95 0.85 -13.29
C THR A 113 2.52 1.32 -11.89
N PRO A 114 1.21 1.19 -11.55
CA PRO A 114 0.74 1.49 -10.20
C PRO A 114 1.54 0.74 -9.13
N ALA A 115 1.74 1.37 -7.97
CA ALA A 115 2.46 0.83 -6.82
C ALA A 115 3.96 0.50 -7.07
N SER A 116 4.58 1.01 -8.12
CA SER A 116 6.03 0.95 -8.28
C SER A 116 6.72 2.11 -7.54
N ASP A 117 8.02 1.95 -7.23
CA ASP A 117 8.80 3.01 -6.57
C ASP A 117 8.93 4.24 -7.48
N GLU A 118 9.03 4.02 -8.80
CA GLU A 118 9.12 5.07 -9.80
C GLU A 118 7.84 5.91 -9.83
N VAL A 119 6.65 5.27 -9.86
CA VAL A 119 5.39 6.02 -9.83
C VAL A 119 5.20 6.74 -8.51
N ASN A 120 5.62 6.16 -7.38
CA ASN A 120 5.52 6.80 -6.08
C ASN A 120 6.39 8.07 -5.99
N ALA A 121 7.62 8.04 -6.54
CA ALA A 121 8.49 9.20 -6.66
C ALA A 121 7.88 10.26 -7.60
N GLN A 122 7.38 9.84 -8.77
CA GLN A 122 6.68 10.71 -9.73
C GLN A 122 5.49 11.41 -9.09
N LEU A 123 4.63 10.67 -8.36
CA LEU A 123 3.46 11.23 -7.67
C LEU A 123 3.84 12.27 -6.61
N THR A 124 4.96 12.08 -5.91
CA THR A 124 5.47 13.06 -4.96
C THR A 124 5.81 14.37 -5.67
N THR A 125 6.57 14.29 -6.75
CA THR A 125 6.94 15.46 -7.55
C THR A 125 5.73 16.14 -8.18
N LEU A 126 4.78 15.37 -8.73
CA LEU A 126 3.53 15.90 -9.28
C LEU A 126 2.69 16.62 -8.22
N ASN A 127 2.62 16.07 -7.01
CA ASN A 127 1.89 16.70 -5.90
C ASN A 127 2.58 17.99 -5.42
N GLU A 128 3.91 18.05 -5.40
CA GLU A 128 4.66 19.28 -5.09
C GLU A 128 4.39 20.38 -6.12
N ILE A 129 4.41 20.04 -7.41
CA ILE A 129 4.05 20.98 -8.49
C ILE A 129 2.60 21.43 -8.30
N LEU A 130 1.65 20.52 -8.09
CA LEU A 130 0.26 20.84 -7.88
C LEU A 130 0.07 21.83 -6.73
N LYS A 131 0.66 21.55 -5.57
CA LYS A 131 0.53 22.39 -4.37
C LYS A 131 1.19 23.75 -4.49
N LYS A 132 2.16 23.91 -5.39
CA LYS A 132 2.77 25.19 -5.72
C LYS A 132 1.79 26.15 -6.42
N TYR A 133 0.91 25.61 -7.28
CA TYR A 133 -0.06 26.39 -8.05
C TYR A 133 -1.45 26.46 -7.39
N ASP A 134 -1.87 25.36 -6.77
CA ASP A 134 -3.13 25.26 -6.04
C ASP A 134 -2.96 24.41 -4.76
N PRO A 135 -2.90 25.06 -3.58
CA PRO A 135 -2.82 24.33 -2.30
C PRO A 135 -4.01 23.42 -2.02
N SER A 136 -5.19 23.70 -2.62
CA SER A 136 -6.40 22.90 -2.48
C SER A 136 -6.50 21.76 -3.51
N GLY A 137 -5.67 21.80 -4.57
CA GLY A 137 -5.65 20.82 -5.64
C GLY A 137 -5.42 19.40 -5.12
N MET A 138 -5.97 18.42 -5.81
CA MET A 138 -5.91 17.00 -5.42
C MET A 138 -5.44 16.14 -6.58
N LEU A 139 -4.57 15.18 -6.27
CA LEU A 139 -4.12 14.14 -7.18
C LEU A 139 -4.94 12.87 -6.90
N ILE A 140 -5.61 12.33 -7.92
CA ILE A 140 -6.56 11.23 -7.78
C ILE A 140 -6.25 10.16 -8.83
N GLY A 141 -6.56 8.92 -8.52
CA GLY A 141 -6.39 7.79 -9.44
C GLY A 141 -5.95 6.53 -8.71
N GLU A 142 -5.71 5.49 -9.48
CA GLU A 142 -5.30 4.20 -8.93
C GLU A 142 -3.94 4.30 -8.23
N ALA A 143 -2.93 4.86 -8.87
CA ALA A 143 -1.59 4.96 -8.30
C ALA A 143 -1.52 5.91 -7.09
N PRO A 144 -2.13 7.13 -7.09
CA PRO A 144 -2.23 7.94 -5.88
C PRO A 144 -2.93 7.23 -4.73
N CYS A 145 -4.05 6.53 -5.00
CA CYS A 145 -4.77 5.75 -3.99
C CYS A 145 -3.91 4.63 -3.41
N MET A 146 -3.17 3.90 -4.27
CA MET A 146 -2.26 2.85 -3.82
C MET A 146 -1.12 3.41 -2.97
N LYS A 147 -0.56 4.56 -3.32
CA LYS A 147 0.47 5.23 -2.51
C LYS A 147 -0.05 5.57 -1.12
N ASP A 148 -1.20 6.22 -1.03
CA ASP A 148 -1.82 6.57 0.25
C ASP A 148 -2.14 5.32 1.07
N MET A 149 -2.59 4.24 0.41
CA MET A 149 -2.85 2.95 1.05
C MET A 149 -1.57 2.31 1.60
N ILE A 150 -0.45 2.36 0.88
CA ILE A 150 0.84 1.85 1.34
C ILE A 150 1.26 2.58 2.62
N GLU A 151 1.30 3.91 2.58
CA GLU A 151 1.73 4.75 3.70
C GLU A 151 0.85 4.54 4.95
N THR A 152 -0.48 4.49 4.76
CA THR A 152 -1.42 4.26 5.86
C THR A 152 -1.32 2.84 6.40
N THR A 153 -1.24 1.85 5.52
CA THR A 153 -1.23 0.43 5.90
C THR A 153 0.03 0.07 6.69
N ASP A 154 1.19 0.56 6.30
CA ASP A 154 2.45 0.28 7.00
C ASP A 154 2.43 0.83 8.43
N HIS A 155 1.89 2.04 8.61
CA HIS A 155 1.71 2.63 9.94
C HIS A 155 0.71 1.82 10.78
N ASP A 156 -0.46 1.54 10.23
CA ASP A 156 -1.53 0.84 10.93
C ASP A 156 -1.11 -0.60 11.31
N PHE A 157 -0.40 -1.29 10.45
CA PHE A 157 0.10 -2.64 10.74
C PHE A 157 1.10 -2.63 11.90
N ALA A 158 1.99 -1.64 11.97
CA ALA A 158 2.90 -1.49 13.09
C ALA A 158 2.15 -1.27 14.42
N VAL A 159 1.15 -0.38 14.41
CA VAL A 159 0.33 -0.07 15.58
C VAL A 159 -0.49 -1.29 16.02
N VAL A 160 -1.20 -1.95 15.10
CA VAL A 160 -2.02 -3.13 15.39
C VAL A 160 -1.16 -4.26 15.95
N THR A 161 0.01 -4.51 15.36
CA THR A 161 0.93 -5.54 15.85
C THR A 161 1.41 -5.22 17.27
N ALA A 162 1.83 -3.99 17.54
CA ALA A 162 2.29 -3.57 18.86
C ALA A 162 1.19 -3.71 19.93
N VAL A 163 -0.03 -3.23 19.62
CA VAL A 163 -1.18 -3.34 20.53
C VAL A 163 -1.55 -4.80 20.79
N SER A 164 -1.56 -5.63 19.76
CA SER A 164 -1.86 -7.06 19.88
C SER A 164 -0.84 -7.79 20.75
N LEU A 165 0.46 -7.53 20.57
CA LEU A 165 1.51 -8.13 21.39
C LEU A 165 1.41 -7.72 22.85
N ILE A 166 1.15 -6.44 23.13
CA ILE A 166 0.95 -5.94 24.50
C ILE A 166 -0.28 -6.59 25.14
N ALA A 167 -1.40 -6.65 24.43
CA ALA A 167 -2.62 -7.26 24.94
C ALA A 167 -2.41 -8.74 25.27
N ILE A 168 -1.79 -9.50 24.38
CA ILE A 168 -1.49 -10.92 24.58
C ILE A 168 -0.50 -11.12 25.73
N PHE A 169 0.53 -10.29 25.84
CA PHE A 169 1.45 -10.32 26.96
C PHE A 169 0.71 -10.16 28.29
N LEU A 170 -0.18 -9.18 28.40
CA LEU A 170 -0.97 -8.93 29.60
C LEU A 170 -1.89 -10.11 29.93
N ILE A 171 -2.58 -10.66 28.94
CA ILE A 171 -3.48 -11.81 29.12
C ILE A 171 -2.69 -13.01 29.64
N ILE A 172 -1.58 -13.38 29.02
CA ILE A 172 -0.77 -14.52 29.45
C ILE A 172 -0.18 -14.28 30.85
N ALA A 173 0.30 -13.06 31.14
CA ALA A 173 0.83 -12.70 32.44
C ALA A 173 -0.19 -12.85 33.56
N LEU A 174 -1.46 -12.45 33.32
CA LEU A 174 -2.56 -12.57 34.26
C LEU A 174 -2.98 -14.04 34.47
N VAL A 175 -3.11 -14.78 33.36
CA VAL A 175 -3.53 -16.21 33.41
C VAL A 175 -2.47 -17.07 34.08
N GLU A 176 -1.22 -16.91 33.68
CA GLU A 176 -0.10 -17.74 34.17
C GLU A 176 0.51 -17.21 35.49
N LYS A 177 0.12 -16.03 35.95
CA LYS A 177 0.67 -15.34 37.14
C LYS A 177 2.19 -15.31 37.15
N SER A 178 2.79 -15.06 35.97
CA SER A 178 4.23 -15.07 35.74
C SER A 178 4.58 -14.06 34.64
N PHE A 179 5.65 -13.29 34.81
CA PHE A 179 6.15 -12.38 33.78
C PHE A 179 7.16 -13.03 32.81
N SER A 180 7.82 -14.12 33.21
CA SER A 180 8.81 -14.78 32.35
C SER A 180 8.18 -15.63 31.25
N LEU A 181 7.04 -16.28 31.54
CA LEU A 181 6.36 -17.16 30.58
C LEU A 181 5.84 -16.41 29.36
N PRO A 182 5.14 -15.26 29.50
CA PRO A 182 4.71 -14.49 28.34
C PRO A 182 5.84 -14.13 27.40
N ILE A 183 7.00 -13.70 27.95
CA ILE A 183 8.17 -13.32 27.13
C ILE A 183 8.64 -14.50 26.29
N ILE A 184 8.79 -15.67 26.89
CA ILE A 184 9.27 -16.88 26.20
C ILE A 184 8.24 -17.31 25.14
N LEU A 185 6.96 -17.38 25.50
CA LEU A 185 5.90 -17.81 24.59
C LEU A 185 5.76 -16.88 23.39
N ILE A 186 5.72 -15.57 23.62
CA ILE A 186 5.65 -14.57 22.54
C ILE A 186 6.89 -14.66 21.65
N ALA A 187 8.08 -14.78 22.22
CA ALA A 187 9.32 -14.91 21.44
C ALA A 187 9.32 -16.14 20.52
N VAL A 188 8.79 -17.27 20.99
CA VAL A 188 8.66 -18.49 20.17
C VAL A 188 7.60 -18.32 19.08
N ILE A 189 6.47 -17.69 19.38
CA ILE A 189 5.41 -17.43 18.41
C ILE A 189 5.91 -16.46 17.33
N GLU A 190 6.55 -15.36 17.72
CA GLU A 190 7.14 -14.39 16.79
C GLU A 190 8.22 -15.01 15.90
N LEU A 191 9.04 -15.91 16.46
CA LEU A 191 10.01 -16.66 15.65
C LEU A 191 9.30 -17.51 14.59
N GLY A 192 8.18 -18.16 14.93
CA GLY A 192 7.37 -18.91 13.97
C GLY A 192 6.77 -18.02 12.88
N ILE A 193 6.29 -16.84 13.25
CA ILE A 193 5.78 -15.83 12.30
C ILE A 193 6.90 -15.36 11.36
N PHE A 194 8.11 -15.07 11.89
CA PHE A 194 9.24 -14.65 11.08
C PHE A 194 9.70 -15.73 10.08
N ILE A 195 9.67 -16.99 10.48
CA ILE A 195 9.96 -18.11 9.58
C ILE A 195 8.92 -18.16 8.45
N ASN A 196 7.64 -18.08 8.80
CA ASN A 196 6.54 -18.16 7.85
C ASN A 196 6.57 -17.00 6.85
N LEU A 197 6.73 -15.76 7.32
CA LEU A 197 6.79 -14.57 6.47
C LEU A 197 8.12 -14.44 5.70
N GLY A 198 9.18 -15.06 6.18
CA GLY A 198 10.46 -15.09 5.47
C GLY A 198 10.56 -16.17 4.38
N LEU A 199 9.68 -17.17 4.41
CA LEU A 199 9.72 -18.29 3.46
C LEU A 199 9.56 -17.84 1.99
N PRO A 200 8.63 -16.93 1.63
CA PRO A 200 8.50 -16.42 0.27
C PRO A 200 9.78 -15.80 -0.28
N HIS A 201 10.55 -15.07 0.54
CA HIS A 201 11.83 -14.50 0.14
C HIS A 201 12.81 -15.58 -0.35
N TYR A 202 12.90 -16.73 0.35
CA TYR A 202 13.78 -17.84 -0.06
C TYR A 202 13.26 -18.60 -1.28
N LEU A 203 11.94 -18.55 -1.51
CA LEU A 203 11.30 -19.17 -2.67
C LEU A 203 11.25 -18.25 -3.90
N GLY A 204 11.70 -16.99 -3.78
CA GLY A 204 11.60 -15.99 -4.83
C GLY A 204 10.15 -15.63 -5.18
N GLN A 205 9.25 -15.68 -4.20
CA GLN A 205 7.83 -15.36 -4.37
C GLN A 205 7.49 -14.04 -3.69
N SER A 206 6.68 -13.23 -4.35
CA SER A 206 6.09 -12.02 -3.77
C SER A 206 4.76 -12.33 -3.08
N MET A 207 4.40 -11.51 -2.09
CA MET A 207 3.16 -11.66 -1.31
C MET A 207 2.25 -10.45 -1.53
N ALA A 208 0.92 -10.67 -1.45
CA ALA A 208 -0.02 -9.56 -1.37
C ALA A 208 0.19 -8.77 -0.07
N PHE A 209 0.04 -7.44 -0.11
CA PHE A 209 0.28 -6.54 1.03
C PHE A 209 -0.49 -6.92 2.31
N ILE A 210 -1.67 -7.51 2.16
CA ILE A 210 -2.51 -7.94 3.29
C ILE A 210 -2.03 -9.25 3.95
N THR A 211 -1.20 -10.03 3.26
CA THR A 211 -0.75 -11.36 3.72
C THR A 211 0.02 -11.31 5.04
N PRO A 212 0.98 -10.39 5.26
CA PRO A 212 1.73 -10.33 6.51
C PRO A 212 0.84 -10.12 7.74
N ILE A 213 -0.14 -9.23 7.67
CA ILE A 213 -1.04 -8.99 8.81
C ILE A 213 -1.98 -10.16 9.05
N CYS A 214 -2.54 -10.76 7.98
CA CYS A 214 -3.40 -11.93 8.12
C CYS A 214 -2.65 -13.11 8.76
N ILE A 215 -1.45 -13.42 8.28
CA ILE A 215 -0.63 -14.50 8.84
C ILE A 215 -0.26 -14.20 10.29
N SER A 216 0.22 -12.99 10.59
CA SER A 216 0.63 -12.61 11.94
C SER A 216 -0.54 -12.68 12.92
N THR A 217 -1.69 -12.14 12.55
CA THR A 217 -2.88 -12.12 13.43
C THR A 217 -3.44 -13.52 13.68
N ILE A 218 -3.58 -14.34 12.63
CA ILE A 218 -4.09 -15.70 12.75
C ILE A 218 -3.13 -16.56 13.54
N GLN A 219 -1.84 -16.50 13.21
CA GLN A 219 -0.83 -17.32 13.90
C GLN A 219 -0.68 -16.91 15.36
N LEU A 220 -0.65 -15.61 15.65
CA LEU A 220 -0.59 -15.11 17.02
C LEU A 220 -1.81 -15.55 17.83
N GLY A 221 -3.03 -15.33 17.33
CA GLY A 221 -4.27 -15.69 18.01
C GLY A 221 -4.41 -17.19 18.25
N ALA A 222 -4.28 -18.00 17.20
CA ALA A 222 -4.45 -19.45 17.31
C ALA A 222 -3.36 -20.13 18.15
N THR A 223 -2.12 -19.65 18.08
CA THR A 223 -0.99 -20.30 18.78
C THR A 223 -0.98 -19.99 20.27
N VAL A 224 -1.44 -18.79 20.68
CA VAL A 224 -1.49 -18.38 22.09
C VAL A 224 -2.36 -19.32 22.93
N ASP A 225 -3.53 -19.71 22.45
CA ASP A 225 -4.45 -20.58 23.17
C ASP A 225 -3.82 -21.96 23.43
N TYR A 226 -3.16 -22.52 22.43
CA TYR A 226 -2.44 -23.79 22.60
C TYR A 226 -1.25 -23.66 23.55
N ALA A 227 -0.52 -22.54 23.48
CA ALA A 227 0.61 -22.29 24.36
C ALA A 227 0.17 -22.18 25.84
N ILE A 228 -0.93 -21.46 26.11
CA ILE A 228 -1.52 -21.37 27.44
C ILE A 228 -1.99 -22.76 27.95
N LEU A 229 -2.73 -23.47 27.09
CA LEU A 229 -3.25 -24.83 27.46
C LEU A 229 -2.10 -25.77 27.79
N MET A 230 -1.08 -25.86 26.96
CA MET A 230 0.10 -26.70 27.18
C MET A 230 0.84 -26.32 28.45
N THR A 231 1.06 -25.04 28.69
CA THR A 231 1.78 -24.52 29.86
C THR A 231 0.98 -24.81 31.16
N THR A 232 -0.32 -24.56 31.11
CA THR A 232 -1.21 -24.85 32.26
C THR A 232 -1.25 -26.33 32.58
N ARG A 233 -1.34 -27.19 31.56
CA ARG A 233 -1.31 -28.65 31.73
C ARG A 233 0.03 -29.11 32.30
N TYR A 234 1.14 -28.64 31.77
CA TYR A 234 2.48 -28.92 32.28
C TYR A 234 2.60 -28.56 33.78
N LYS A 235 2.16 -27.35 34.15
CA LYS A 235 2.15 -26.93 35.57
C LYS A 235 1.32 -27.85 36.45
N ALA A 236 0.11 -28.23 36.01
CA ALA A 236 -0.77 -29.13 36.75
C ALA A 236 -0.12 -30.50 36.98
N GLU A 237 0.48 -31.10 35.98
CA GLU A 237 1.21 -32.38 36.10
C GLU A 237 2.44 -32.27 37.03
N ARG A 238 3.17 -31.16 36.97
CA ARG A 238 4.30 -30.90 37.86
C ARG A 238 3.86 -30.78 39.33
N ILE A 239 2.77 -30.11 39.59
CA ILE A 239 2.17 -29.99 40.94
C ILE A 239 1.68 -31.35 41.42
N GLY A 240 1.14 -32.17 40.52
CA GLY A 240 0.71 -33.55 40.80
C GLY A 240 1.85 -34.55 41.09
N GLY A 241 3.11 -34.11 41.03
CA GLY A 241 4.28 -34.93 41.35
C GLY A 241 4.94 -35.64 40.17
N SER A 242 4.50 -35.39 38.94
CA SER A 242 5.10 -35.96 37.74
C SER A 242 6.52 -35.43 37.53
N ASP A 243 7.44 -36.29 37.06
CA ASP A 243 8.80 -35.88 36.74
C ASP A 243 8.85 -34.91 35.55
N LYS A 244 9.93 -34.13 35.44
CA LYS A 244 10.13 -33.11 34.37
C LYS A 244 10.05 -33.68 32.95
N ARG A 245 10.31 -34.98 32.78
CA ARG A 245 10.27 -35.68 31.49
C ARG A 245 8.91 -36.28 31.17
N THR A 246 8.04 -36.47 32.15
CA THR A 246 6.73 -37.12 32.01
C THR A 246 5.58 -36.12 32.12
N ALA A 247 5.81 -34.92 32.65
CA ALA A 247 4.88 -33.80 32.65
C ALA A 247 4.96 -33.01 31.33
#